data_98386bdbcb7990cd383637ba9c6937a3
#
_entry.id   98386bdbcb7990cd383637ba9c6937a3
#
_cell.length_a   1.000
_cell.length_b   1.000
_cell.length_c   1.000
_cell.angle_alpha   90.00
_cell.angle_beta   90.00
_cell.angle_gamma   90.00
#
_symmetry.space_group_name_H-M   'P 1'
#
loop_
_entity.id
_entity.type
_entity.pdbx_description
1 polymer ?
#
loop_
_entity_poly.entity_id
_entity_poly.type
_entity_poly.pdbx_seq_one_letter_code
_entity_poly.pdbx_strand_id
1 'polypeptide(L)'
;MVNNNASSAATPPLSAEVKIVEPTIFDLSSPGRVGVRMPESDVPAADSPPQHLLRLELPLPELAEVDVVRHYMRLSKFNYSVDSGFYPLGSC
;
A
#
# COMPACT_ATOMS: atom_id res chain seq x y z
N MET A 1 3.08 42.30 1.68
CA MET A 1 2.96 42.31 0.22
C MET A 1 2.65 40.90 -0.25
N VAL A 2 1.55 40.75 -0.91
CA VAL A 2 1.13 39.44 -1.39
C VAL A 2 1.95 39.05 -2.61
N ASN A 3 2.57 37.90 -2.54
CA ASN A 3 3.27 37.32 -3.65
C ASN A 3 2.30 36.54 -4.55
N ASN A 4 2.04 37.06 -5.73
CA ASN A 4 1.11 36.45 -6.68
C ASN A 4 1.75 35.41 -7.60
N ASN A 5 3.00 35.07 -7.40
CA ASN A 5 3.70 34.14 -8.27
C ASN A 5 3.14 32.72 -8.24
N ALA A 6 2.55 32.34 -7.12
CA ALA A 6 1.95 31.02 -6.99
C ALA A 6 0.71 30.84 -7.87
N SER A 7 -0.03 31.89 -8.15
CA SER A 7 -1.24 31.80 -8.98
C SER A 7 -0.96 31.72 -10.47
N SER A 8 0.19 32.22 -10.92
CA SER A 8 0.53 32.25 -12.35
C SER A 8 0.90 30.89 -12.92
N ALA A 9 1.27 29.95 -12.05
CA ALA A 9 1.69 28.61 -12.45
C ALA A 9 0.55 27.58 -12.39
N ALA A 10 -0.64 28.00 -12.05
CA ALA A 10 -1.66 27.09 -11.56
C ALA A 10 -2.46 26.35 -12.64
N THR A 11 -2.35 26.73 -13.92
CA THR A 11 -3.15 26.11 -14.97
C THR A 11 -2.29 25.15 -15.79
N PRO A 12 -2.33 23.86 -15.49
CA PRO A 12 -1.65 22.89 -16.33
C PRO A 12 -2.36 22.81 -17.69
N PRO A 13 -1.63 22.49 -18.78
CA PRO A 13 -2.24 22.24 -20.07
C PRO A 13 -3.23 21.08 -19.97
N LEU A 14 -4.32 21.12 -20.75
CA LEU A 14 -5.35 20.08 -20.79
C LEU A 14 -4.79 18.69 -21.13
N SER A 15 -3.65 18.65 -21.80
CA SER A 15 -2.95 17.41 -22.12
C SER A 15 -2.07 16.90 -20.96
N ALA A 16 -1.93 17.67 -19.88
CA ALA A 16 -1.19 17.18 -18.72
C ALA A 16 -1.98 16.11 -17.99
N GLU A 17 -1.42 14.93 -17.94
CA GLU A 17 -1.98 13.83 -17.15
C GLU A 17 -1.92 14.19 -15.67
N VAL A 18 -3.06 14.11 -15.01
CA VAL A 18 -3.10 14.15 -13.55
C VAL A 18 -2.55 12.83 -13.06
N LYS A 19 -1.32 12.82 -12.60
CA LYS A 19 -0.73 11.64 -11.98
C LYS A 19 -1.33 11.49 -10.59
N ILE A 20 -2.21 10.53 -10.46
CA ILE A 20 -2.65 10.09 -9.13
C ILE A 20 -1.56 9.16 -8.62
N VAL A 21 -0.79 9.64 -7.66
CA VAL A 21 0.24 8.84 -7.01
C VAL A 21 -0.37 8.21 -5.77
N GLU A 22 -0.51 6.90 -5.79
CA GLU A 22 -0.89 6.16 -4.60
C GLU A 22 0.33 6.06 -3.67
N PRO A 23 0.23 6.48 -2.41
CA PRO A 23 1.33 6.32 -1.46
C PRO A 23 1.63 4.84 -1.23
N THR A 24 2.85 4.54 -0.83
CA THR A 24 3.23 3.17 -0.48
C THR A 24 2.60 2.77 0.86
N ILE A 25 2.53 1.47 1.12
CA ILE A 25 2.07 0.99 2.44
C ILE A 25 2.99 1.47 3.58
N PHE A 26 4.24 1.75 3.29
CA PHE A 26 5.19 2.31 4.26
C PHE A 26 4.86 3.76 4.59
N ASP A 27 4.42 4.54 3.59
CA ASP A 27 3.98 5.93 3.81
C ASP A 27 2.69 6.00 4.63
N LEU A 28 1.84 4.99 4.50
CA LEU A 28 0.57 4.88 5.21
C LEU A 28 0.74 4.29 6.62
N SER A 29 1.91 3.80 6.94
CA SER A 29 2.19 3.16 8.21
C SER A 29 2.03 4.13 9.40
N SER A 30 1.45 3.63 10.45
CA SER A 30 1.32 4.39 11.70
C SER A 30 1.51 3.44 12.89
N PRO A 31 2.37 3.79 13.84
CA PRO A 31 2.68 2.91 14.96
C PRO A 31 1.44 2.43 15.72
N GLY A 32 1.44 1.16 16.08
CA GLY A 32 0.38 0.55 16.88
C GLY A 32 -0.81 0.03 16.09
N ARG A 33 -0.85 0.20 14.77
CA ARG A 33 -1.92 -0.38 13.95
C ARG A 33 -1.63 -1.84 13.65
N VAL A 34 -2.68 -2.65 13.67
CA VAL A 34 -2.62 -4.09 13.42
C VAL A 34 -3.49 -4.43 12.22
N GLY A 35 -2.89 -5.07 11.23
CA GLY A 35 -3.56 -5.44 9.99
C GLY A 35 -4.47 -6.65 10.17
N VAL A 36 -3.92 -7.72 10.76
CA VAL A 36 -4.64 -8.96 10.95
C VAL A 36 -4.24 -9.55 12.30
N ARG A 37 -5.18 -10.17 12.98
CA ARG A 37 -4.89 -10.99 14.15
C ARG A 37 -4.68 -12.42 13.71
N MET A 38 -3.47 -12.90 13.87
CA MET A 38 -3.18 -14.29 13.56
C MET A 38 -3.86 -15.20 14.58
N PRO A 39 -4.44 -16.32 14.15
CA PRO A 39 -4.93 -17.32 15.07
C PRO A 39 -3.76 -17.93 15.87
N GLU A 40 -4.08 -18.51 17.00
CA GLU A 40 -3.10 -19.25 17.77
C GLU A 40 -2.57 -20.42 16.94
N SER A 41 -1.28 -20.70 17.10
CA SER A 41 -0.65 -21.82 16.41
C SER A 41 -1.16 -23.14 17.00
N ASP A 42 -1.63 -24.02 16.15
CA ASP A 42 -2.05 -25.39 16.51
C ASP A 42 -0.92 -26.41 16.37
N VAL A 43 0.27 -25.95 16.04
CA VAL A 43 1.48 -26.79 15.98
C VAL A 43 2.40 -26.52 17.17
N PRO A 44 3.14 -27.53 17.64
CA PRO A 44 4.12 -27.30 18.69
C PRO A 44 5.14 -26.24 18.31
N ALA A 45 5.52 -25.42 19.27
CA ALA A 45 6.58 -24.44 19.06
C ALA A 45 7.89 -25.16 18.70
N ALA A 46 8.47 -24.78 17.56
CA ALA A 46 9.79 -25.25 17.19
C ALA A 46 10.88 -24.37 17.84
N ASP A 47 12.08 -24.92 17.96
CA ASP A 47 13.21 -24.15 18.42
C ASP A 47 13.46 -22.95 17.50
N SER A 48 13.72 -21.80 18.10
CA SER A 48 14.06 -20.61 17.35
C SER A 48 15.39 -20.79 16.63
N PRO A 49 15.56 -20.23 15.42
CA PRO A 49 16.87 -20.21 14.78
C PRO A 49 17.92 -19.54 15.67
N PRO A 50 19.21 -19.85 15.47
CA PRO A 50 20.27 -19.18 16.21
C PRO A 50 20.17 -17.67 16.10
N GLN A 51 20.38 -16.96 17.21
CA GLN A 51 20.12 -15.52 17.28
C GLN A 51 20.95 -14.69 16.29
N HIS A 52 22.15 -15.15 15.95
CA HIS A 52 23.00 -14.49 14.96
C HIS A 52 22.46 -14.56 13.52
N LEU A 53 21.50 -15.45 13.27
CA LEU A 53 20.81 -15.56 11.99
C LEU A 53 19.51 -14.76 11.95
N LEU A 54 19.08 -14.20 13.07
CA LEU A 54 17.87 -13.42 13.17
C LEU A 54 18.15 -11.95 12.88
N ARG A 55 17.26 -11.36 12.12
CA ARG A 55 17.26 -9.91 11.94
C ARG A 55 16.66 -9.26 13.19
N LEU A 56 17.39 -8.32 13.79
CA LEU A 56 16.95 -7.66 15.01
C LEU A 56 15.77 -6.72 14.80
N GLU A 57 15.72 -6.07 13.65
CA GLU A 57 14.66 -5.14 13.32
C GLU A 57 14.02 -5.53 12.00
N LEU A 58 12.69 -5.53 11.99
CA LEU A 58 11.90 -5.75 10.80
C LEU A 58 11.15 -4.45 10.50
N PRO A 59 11.62 -3.64 9.55
CA PRO A 59 10.95 -2.39 9.19
C PRO A 59 9.70 -2.68 8.35
N LEU A 60 8.72 -3.34 8.96
CA LEU A 60 7.45 -3.65 8.35
C LEU A 60 6.45 -2.52 8.63
N PRO A 61 5.55 -2.24 7.69
CA PRO A 61 4.53 -1.23 7.90
C PRO A 61 3.47 -1.72 8.89
N GLU A 62 3.00 -0.81 9.71
CA GLU A 62 1.91 -1.04 10.66
C GLU A 62 0.64 -0.36 10.13
N LEU A 63 -0.32 -1.14 9.70
CA LEU A 63 -1.54 -0.68 9.04
C LEU A 63 -2.75 -1.44 9.60
N ALA A 64 -3.89 -0.78 9.64
CA ALA A 64 -5.14 -1.47 9.87
C ALA A 64 -5.55 -2.28 8.63
N GLU A 65 -6.26 -3.38 8.83
CA GLU A 65 -6.72 -4.24 7.72
C GLU A 65 -7.48 -3.46 6.65
N VAL A 66 -8.37 -2.56 7.07
CA VAL A 66 -9.16 -1.74 6.14
C VAL A 66 -8.28 -0.84 5.27
N ASP A 67 -7.20 -0.33 5.82
CA ASP A 67 -6.27 0.53 5.07
C ASP A 67 -5.48 -0.28 4.04
N VAL A 68 -5.10 -1.50 4.40
CA VAL A 68 -4.45 -2.43 3.47
C VAL A 68 -5.38 -2.77 2.30
N VAL A 69 -6.60 -3.16 2.59
CA VAL A 69 -7.59 -3.49 1.55
C VAL A 69 -7.83 -2.30 0.63
N ARG A 70 -8.04 -1.12 1.19
CA ARG A 70 -8.28 0.10 0.41
C ARG A 70 -7.08 0.49 -0.46
N HIS A 71 -5.88 0.33 0.07
CA HIS A 71 -4.66 0.59 -0.68
C HIS A 71 -4.58 -0.30 -1.94
N TYR A 72 -4.71 -1.60 -1.76
CA TYR A 72 -4.65 -2.53 -2.88
C TYR A 72 -5.84 -2.41 -3.84
N MET A 73 -7.01 -2.05 -3.34
CA MET A 73 -8.15 -1.75 -4.20
C MET A 73 -7.91 -0.50 -5.08
N ARG A 74 -7.25 0.51 -4.54
CA ARG A 74 -6.86 1.68 -5.34
C ARG A 74 -5.81 1.32 -6.38
N LEU A 75 -4.80 0.52 -6.01
CA LEU A 75 -3.79 0.05 -6.96
C LEU A 75 -4.40 -0.80 -8.07
N SER A 76 -5.36 -1.67 -7.75
CA SER A 76 -6.01 -2.53 -8.73
C SER A 76 -6.72 -1.75 -9.83
N LYS A 77 -7.16 -0.54 -9.54
CA LYS A 77 -7.83 0.34 -10.52
C LYS A 77 -6.89 0.92 -11.58
N PHE A 78 -5.60 0.85 -11.37
CA PHE A 78 -4.63 1.23 -12.38
C PHE A 78 -4.46 0.16 -13.46
N ASN A 79 -4.94 -1.05 -13.21
CA ASN A 79 -4.95 -2.15 -14.13
C ASN A 79 -6.38 -2.65 -14.37
N TYR A 80 -6.51 -3.51 -15.37
CA TYR A 80 -7.76 -4.17 -15.63
C TYR A 80 -8.03 -5.25 -14.58
N SER A 81 -9.24 -5.33 -14.09
CA SER A 81 -9.64 -6.26 -13.04
C SER A 81 -10.95 -6.92 -13.40
N VAL A 82 -11.07 -8.20 -13.13
CA VAL A 82 -12.34 -8.94 -13.38
C VAL A 82 -13.48 -8.42 -12.51
N ASP A 83 -13.18 -7.82 -11.38
CA ASP A 83 -14.16 -7.22 -10.48
C ASP A 83 -14.78 -5.94 -11.04
N SER A 84 -14.12 -5.33 -12.01
CA SER A 84 -14.54 -4.05 -12.60
C SER A 84 -15.12 -4.17 -14.00
N GLY A 85 -15.02 -5.33 -14.65
CA GLY A 85 -15.53 -5.52 -16.00
C GLY A 85 -15.01 -6.78 -16.67
N PHE A 86 -15.32 -6.94 -17.95
CA PHE A 86 -14.83 -8.07 -18.72
C PHE A 86 -13.32 -8.01 -18.86
N TYR A 87 -12.70 -9.12 -18.57
CA TYR A 87 -11.26 -9.27 -18.67
C TYR A 87 -10.94 -10.48 -19.57
N PRO A 88 -10.14 -10.29 -20.63
CA PRO A 88 -9.73 -11.39 -21.47
C PRO A 88 -8.71 -12.25 -20.71
N LEU A 89 -9.19 -13.32 -20.09
CA LEU A 89 -8.34 -14.27 -19.41
C LEU A 89 -7.66 -15.14 -20.45
N GLY A 90 -6.34 -15.13 -20.48
CA GLY A 90 -5.58 -16.11 -21.19
C GLY A 90 -5.65 -17.47 -20.49
N SER A 91 -5.32 -18.53 -21.20
CA SER A 91 -5.19 -19.84 -20.58
C SER A 91 -4.08 -19.82 -19.52
N CYS A 92 -4.39 -20.28 -18.37
CA CYS A 92 -3.42 -20.45 -17.31
C CYS A 92 -2.57 -21.69 -17.55
#